data_fb97ef78c72ea2d004417f2e5041791f
#
_entry.id   fb97ef78c72ea2d004417f2e5041791f
#
_cell.length_a   1.000
_cell.length_b   1.000
_cell.length_c   1.000
_cell.angle_alpha   90.00
_cell.angle_beta   90.00
_cell.angle_gamma   90.00
#
_symmetry.space_group_name_H-M   'P 1'
#
loop_
_entity.id
_entity.type
_entity.pdbx_description
1 polymer ?
#
loop_
_entity_poly.entity_id
_entity_poly.type
_entity_poly.pdbx_seq_one_letter_code
_entity_poly.pdbx_strand_id
1 'polypeptide(L)'
;MLSLVLPKGSLERATLDLFDAADLTVRRSSDRDYHASIDDPRIEKVRFLRPQEIPSYLERGLFDLGITGRDWIAETEAEVVSLGELQYSKATSQPVRVVLAVPDSATWQSVADLPEGVRISTEFPSLTRRFLDAHGVKAMVIPSYGATEAKVPDIVDAIVDLTETGSSLRKNGLRILDTLLTSYTELIAAAPAFADEQKRAAMEDIALLLRGAIQARGHVLLKLNVPADRLAAITDMLPALSSPTITTLARGNMNAVETVVPKRGVNTLIPALKAAGARDILEIPISKIVE
;
A
#
# COMPACT_ATOMS: atom_id res chain seq x y z
N MET A 1 -12.16 -3.31 22.97
CA MET A 1 -10.83 -2.85 22.50
C MET A 1 -10.26 -3.87 21.52
N LEU A 2 -9.38 -3.44 20.61
CA LEU A 2 -8.82 -4.25 19.53
C LEU A 2 -7.40 -4.72 19.85
N SER A 3 -7.09 -5.96 19.48
CA SER A 3 -5.73 -6.48 19.38
C SER A 3 -5.24 -6.37 17.94
N LEU A 4 -4.14 -5.64 17.74
CA LEU A 4 -3.59 -5.30 16.42
C LEU A 4 -2.29 -6.06 16.15
N VAL A 5 -2.13 -6.58 14.94
CA VAL A 5 -0.88 -7.17 14.47
C VAL A 5 -0.34 -6.41 13.25
N LEU A 6 0.91 -5.96 13.36
CA LEU A 6 1.60 -5.19 12.33
C LEU A 6 2.74 -6.02 11.69
N PRO A 7 3.04 -5.79 10.41
CA PRO A 7 4.05 -6.56 9.71
C PRO A 7 5.45 -6.19 10.15
N LYS A 8 6.28 -7.20 10.46
CA LYS A 8 7.73 -7.10 10.68
C LYS A 8 8.48 -7.28 9.34
N GLY A 9 9.58 -6.59 9.16
CA GLY A 9 10.44 -6.73 7.99
C GLY A 9 10.24 -5.63 6.95
N SER A 10 10.12 -5.96 5.67
CA SER A 10 10.12 -4.98 4.57
C SER A 10 9.00 -3.93 4.64
N LEU A 11 7.84 -4.29 5.19
CA LEU A 11 6.69 -3.39 5.35
C LEU A 11 6.73 -2.58 6.65
N GLU A 12 7.57 -2.95 7.63
CA GLU A 12 7.55 -2.40 8.99
C GLU A 12 7.67 -0.88 9.01
N ARG A 13 8.74 -0.35 8.40
CA ARG A 13 9.00 1.09 8.44
C ARG A 13 7.87 1.89 7.80
N ALA A 14 7.44 1.49 6.61
CA ALA A 14 6.36 2.18 5.90
C ALA A 14 5.03 2.12 6.66
N THR A 15 4.78 1.02 7.40
CA THR A 15 3.61 0.87 8.29
C THR A 15 3.71 1.83 9.47
N LEU A 16 4.86 1.92 10.12
CA LEU A 16 5.08 2.87 11.22
C LEU A 16 4.89 4.31 10.76
N ASP A 17 5.46 4.69 9.62
CA ASP A 17 5.32 6.02 9.02
C ASP A 17 3.85 6.34 8.67
N LEU A 18 3.06 5.33 8.26
CA LEU A 18 1.64 5.50 8.00
C LEU A 18 0.85 5.73 9.28
N PHE A 19 1.11 4.92 10.33
CA PHE A 19 0.43 5.07 11.62
C PHE A 19 0.76 6.40 12.27
N ASP A 20 2.01 6.85 12.18
CA ASP A 20 2.42 8.17 12.68
C ASP A 20 1.71 9.30 11.93
N ALA A 21 1.63 9.25 10.61
CA ALA A 21 0.89 10.21 9.79
C ALA A 21 -0.62 10.22 10.09
N ALA A 22 -1.16 9.11 10.60
CA ALA A 22 -2.55 9.00 11.03
C ALA A 22 -2.81 9.43 12.48
N ASP A 23 -1.80 9.92 13.21
CA ASP A 23 -1.79 10.21 14.66
C ASP A 23 -2.07 8.97 15.53
N LEU A 24 -1.73 7.79 15.01
CA LEU A 24 -1.77 6.50 15.70
C LEU A 24 -0.34 6.00 15.98
N THR A 25 0.51 6.88 16.51
CA THR A 25 1.94 6.61 16.72
C THR A 25 2.17 5.33 17.51
N VAL A 26 2.91 4.40 16.92
CA VAL A 26 3.27 3.11 17.52
C VAL A 26 4.50 3.28 18.40
N ARG A 27 4.36 3.01 19.70
CA ARG A 27 5.44 3.11 20.69
C ARG A 27 5.95 1.73 21.07
N ARG A 28 7.27 1.55 21.09
CA ARG A 28 7.95 0.33 21.53
C ARG A 28 9.26 0.66 22.24
N SER A 29 9.72 -0.24 23.10
CA SER A 29 10.95 -0.04 23.90
C SER A 29 12.22 -0.03 23.05
N SER A 30 12.23 -0.78 21.94
CA SER A 30 13.32 -0.84 20.98
C SER A 30 12.83 -1.36 19.62
N ASP A 31 13.65 -1.18 18.57
CA ASP A 31 13.35 -1.71 17.22
C ASP A 31 13.31 -3.24 17.14
N ARG A 32 13.83 -3.93 18.15
CA ARG A 32 13.78 -5.39 18.26
C ARG A 32 12.60 -5.90 19.05
N ASP A 33 11.88 -5.03 19.75
CA ASP A 33 10.72 -5.42 20.53
C ASP A 33 9.55 -5.77 19.61
N TYR A 34 8.94 -6.91 19.87
CA TYR A 34 7.74 -7.38 19.18
C TYR A 34 6.45 -6.89 19.83
N HIS A 35 6.57 -6.28 21.02
CA HIS A 35 5.47 -5.70 21.75
C HIS A 35 5.47 -4.19 21.55
N ALA A 36 4.30 -3.64 21.28
CA ALA A 36 4.13 -2.20 21.13
C ALA A 36 2.79 -1.76 21.71
N SER A 37 2.61 -0.46 21.82
CA SER A 37 1.36 0.19 22.21
C SER A 37 1.06 1.35 21.29
N ILE A 38 -0.21 1.71 21.20
CA ILE A 38 -0.72 2.92 20.57
C ILE A 38 -1.58 3.61 21.63
N ASP A 39 -1.41 4.91 21.82
CA ASP A 39 -2.20 5.69 22.74
C ASP A 39 -3.55 6.07 22.11
N ASP A 40 -4.40 5.04 21.95
CA ASP A 40 -5.73 5.15 21.40
C ASP A 40 -6.69 4.23 22.16
N PRO A 41 -7.84 4.73 22.66
CA PRO A 41 -8.75 3.95 23.51
C PRO A 41 -9.39 2.73 22.81
N ARG A 42 -9.32 2.66 21.48
CA ARG A 42 -9.84 1.53 20.68
C ARG A 42 -8.87 0.36 20.65
N ILE A 43 -7.55 0.59 20.95
CA ILE A 43 -6.48 -0.39 20.79
C ILE A 43 -5.94 -0.82 22.14
N GLU A 44 -6.01 -2.12 22.44
CA GLU A 44 -5.52 -2.68 23.72
C GLU A 44 -4.05 -3.13 23.62
N LYS A 45 -3.68 -3.78 22.54
CA LYS A 45 -2.33 -4.31 22.33
C LYS A 45 -1.91 -4.29 20.88
N VAL A 46 -0.60 -4.17 20.65
CA VAL A 46 0.01 -4.22 19.34
C VAL A 46 1.15 -5.24 19.33
N ARG A 47 1.25 -6.04 18.26
CA ARG A 47 2.34 -7.00 18.02
C ARG A 47 2.93 -6.82 16.64
N PHE A 48 4.23 -7.11 16.54
CA PHE A 48 4.94 -7.19 15.25
C PHE A 48 5.21 -8.65 14.92
N LEU A 49 4.65 -9.14 13.83
CA LEU A 49 4.84 -10.51 13.34
C LEU A 49 5.18 -10.53 11.86
N ARG A 50 5.62 -11.68 11.35
CA ARG A 50 5.90 -11.83 9.93
C ARG A 50 4.62 -11.72 9.11
N PRO A 51 4.61 -10.98 7.97
CA PRO A 51 3.43 -10.83 7.12
C PRO A 51 2.80 -12.16 6.70
N GLN A 52 3.64 -13.19 6.51
CA GLN A 52 3.26 -14.54 6.13
C GLN A 52 2.29 -15.22 7.11
N GLU A 53 2.42 -14.89 8.39
CA GLU A 53 1.71 -15.55 9.47
C GLU A 53 0.41 -14.81 9.87
N ILE A 54 0.33 -13.51 9.54
CA ILE A 54 -0.75 -12.62 9.99
C ILE A 54 -2.15 -13.13 9.59
N PRO A 55 -2.40 -13.56 8.33
CA PRO A 55 -3.73 -14.04 7.96
C PRO A 55 -4.18 -15.22 8.81
N SER A 56 -3.32 -16.21 9.01
CA SER A 56 -3.64 -17.40 9.80
C SER A 56 -3.87 -17.09 11.29
N TYR A 57 -3.22 -16.08 11.84
CA TYR A 57 -3.46 -15.66 13.23
C TYR A 57 -4.78 -14.90 13.39
N LEU A 58 -5.19 -14.14 12.41
CA LEU A 58 -6.51 -13.49 12.39
C LEU A 58 -7.63 -14.53 12.23
N GLU A 59 -7.49 -15.48 11.31
CA GLU A 59 -8.45 -16.58 11.12
C GLU A 59 -8.68 -17.36 12.42
N ARG A 60 -7.63 -17.60 13.20
CA ARG A 60 -7.68 -18.26 14.52
C ARG A 60 -8.19 -17.36 15.65
N GLY A 61 -8.50 -16.09 15.39
CA GLY A 61 -8.98 -15.13 16.38
C GLY A 61 -7.93 -14.71 17.43
N LEU A 62 -6.63 -14.87 17.14
CA LEU A 62 -5.55 -14.46 18.07
C LEU A 62 -5.33 -12.95 18.06
N PHE A 63 -5.74 -12.29 17.00
CA PHE A 63 -5.79 -10.83 16.83
C PHE A 63 -7.10 -10.45 16.16
N ASP A 64 -7.50 -9.20 16.34
CA ASP A 64 -8.74 -8.67 15.76
C ASP A 64 -8.49 -8.00 14.40
N LEU A 65 -7.37 -7.28 14.25
CA LEU A 65 -7.05 -6.46 13.09
C LEU A 65 -5.57 -6.60 12.74
N GLY A 66 -5.24 -6.62 11.45
CA GLY A 66 -3.86 -6.76 11.01
C GLY A 66 -3.58 -6.18 9.63
N ILE A 67 -2.30 -6.05 9.30
CA ILE A 67 -1.84 -5.58 7.99
C ILE A 67 -0.93 -6.64 7.37
N THR A 68 -1.22 -7.01 6.13
CA THR A 68 -0.40 -7.94 5.34
C THR A 68 -0.55 -7.68 3.83
N GLY A 69 0.17 -8.43 2.99
CA GLY A 69 -0.04 -8.43 1.55
C GLY A 69 -1.15 -9.38 1.13
N ARG A 70 -1.88 -9.04 0.06
CA ARG A 70 -2.87 -9.93 -0.59
C ARG A 70 -2.28 -11.27 -1.00
N ASP A 71 -1.00 -11.29 -1.36
CA ASP A 71 -0.21 -12.48 -1.67
C ASP A 71 -0.21 -13.48 -0.51
N TRP A 72 -0.03 -13.03 0.73
CA TRP A 72 -0.07 -13.91 1.90
C TRP A 72 -1.48 -14.36 2.28
N ILE A 73 -2.49 -13.54 2.04
CA ILE A 73 -3.90 -13.97 2.18
C ILE A 73 -4.19 -15.09 1.18
N ALA A 74 -3.77 -14.90 -0.08
CA ALA A 74 -3.94 -15.90 -1.12
C ALA A 74 -3.09 -17.16 -0.89
N GLU A 75 -1.88 -17.04 -0.35
CA GLU A 75 -1.02 -18.21 -0.04
C GLU A 75 -1.62 -19.06 1.07
N THR A 76 -2.10 -18.42 2.15
CA THR A 76 -2.62 -19.11 3.33
C THR A 76 -4.06 -19.57 3.18
N GLU A 77 -4.81 -19.03 2.21
CA GLU A 77 -6.27 -19.24 2.03
C GLU A 77 -7.09 -18.92 3.29
N ALA A 78 -6.55 -18.05 4.15
CA ALA A 78 -7.17 -17.72 5.43
C ALA A 78 -8.50 -16.97 5.24
N GLU A 79 -9.52 -17.34 5.99
CA GLU A 79 -10.83 -16.70 6.02
C GLU A 79 -10.77 -15.41 6.87
N VAL A 80 -10.45 -14.29 6.21
CA VAL A 80 -10.36 -12.97 6.82
C VAL A 80 -11.26 -11.96 6.10
N VAL A 81 -11.65 -10.90 6.79
CA VAL A 81 -12.42 -9.79 6.20
C VAL A 81 -11.44 -8.71 5.76
N SER A 82 -11.45 -8.36 4.47
CA SER A 82 -10.66 -7.23 3.97
C SER A 82 -11.40 -5.92 4.24
N LEU A 83 -10.74 -4.99 4.93
CA LEU A 83 -11.18 -3.60 5.05
C LEU A 83 -10.64 -2.73 3.90
N GLY A 84 -9.94 -3.34 2.95
CA GLY A 84 -9.47 -2.73 1.71
C GLY A 84 -7.97 -2.43 1.68
N GLU A 85 -7.56 -1.95 0.52
CA GLU A 85 -6.16 -1.70 0.19
C GLU A 85 -5.61 -0.48 0.92
N LEU A 86 -4.34 -0.58 1.33
CA LEU A 86 -3.53 0.50 1.87
C LEU A 86 -2.31 0.72 0.97
N GLN A 87 -2.40 1.68 0.05
CA GLN A 87 -1.34 1.97 -0.93
C GLN A 87 -0.25 2.88 -0.34
N TYR A 88 0.56 2.34 0.57
CA TYR A 88 1.56 3.14 1.28
C TYR A 88 3.00 2.60 1.20
N SER A 89 3.16 1.36 0.77
CA SER A 89 4.34 0.57 1.10
C SER A 89 5.58 0.83 0.23
N LYS A 90 5.49 1.64 -0.84
CA LYS A 90 6.63 1.84 -1.75
C LYS A 90 6.72 3.23 -2.35
N ALA A 91 7.93 3.55 -2.86
CA ALA A 91 8.25 4.79 -3.56
C ALA A 91 7.48 4.95 -4.89
N THR A 92 7.03 3.84 -5.48
CA THR A 92 6.16 3.82 -6.64
C THR A 92 4.77 3.39 -6.20
N SER A 93 3.73 4.01 -6.71
CA SER A 93 2.33 3.61 -6.48
C SER A 93 1.92 2.36 -7.27
N GLN A 94 2.91 1.62 -7.80
CA GLN A 94 2.65 0.41 -8.59
C GLN A 94 2.40 -0.79 -7.67
N PRO A 95 1.42 -1.64 -8.00
CA PRO A 95 1.20 -2.88 -7.27
C PRO A 95 2.38 -3.84 -7.45
N VAL A 96 2.59 -4.67 -6.45
CA VAL A 96 3.51 -5.79 -6.55
C VAL A 96 2.80 -6.94 -7.24
N ARG A 97 3.50 -7.67 -8.10
CA ARG A 97 2.96 -8.86 -8.77
C ARG A 97 3.70 -10.11 -8.32
N VAL A 98 2.94 -11.16 -8.05
CA VAL A 98 3.49 -12.52 -7.97
C VAL A 98 3.53 -13.06 -9.39
N VAL A 99 4.72 -13.35 -9.89
CA VAL A 99 4.95 -13.71 -11.29
C VAL A 99 5.67 -15.05 -11.42
N LEU A 100 5.30 -15.81 -12.44
CA LEU A 100 6.08 -16.93 -12.91
C LEU A 100 7.18 -16.41 -13.84
N ALA A 101 8.42 -16.67 -13.51
CA ALA A 101 9.58 -16.24 -14.30
C ALA A 101 10.43 -17.45 -14.71
N VAL A 102 10.93 -17.39 -15.95
CA VAL A 102 11.72 -18.42 -16.58
C VAL A 102 13.01 -17.85 -17.13
N PRO A 103 14.07 -18.66 -17.40
CA PRO A 103 15.26 -18.18 -18.08
C PRO A 103 14.95 -17.47 -19.40
N ASP A 104 15.69 -16.42 -19.73
CA ASP A 104 15.56 -15.75 -21.05
C ASP A 104 15.83 -16.72 -22.20
N SER A 105 16.66 -17.75 -21.97
CA SER A 105 16.97 -18.81 -22.95
C SER A 105 15.88 -19.86 -23.11
N ALA A 106 14.88 -19.91 -22.23
CA ALA A 106 13.80 -20.89 -22.31
C ALA A 106 12.91 -20.61 -23.52
N THR A 107 12.48 -21.66 -24.21
CA THR A 107 11.62 -21.56 -25.40
C THR A 107 10.14 -21.42 -25.07
N TRP A 108 9.75 -21.57 -23.81
CA TRP A 108 8.35 -21.51 -23.34
C TRP A 108 7.77 -20.12 -23.52
N GLN A 109 6.59 -20.02 -24.15
CA GLN A 109 5.90 -18.75 -24.40
C GLN A 109 4.67 -18.58 -23.52
N SER A 110 4.16 -19.67 -22.94
CA SER A 110 3.00 -19.70 -22.08
C SER A 110 3.19 -20.72 -20.94
N VAL A 111 2.31 -20.68 -19.94
CA VAL A 111 2.27 -21.68 -18.85
C VAL A 111 2.07 -23.10 -19.38
N ALA A 112 1.28 -23.24 -20.45
CA ALA A 112 0.99 -24.54 -21.09
C ALA A 112 2.23 -25.19 -21.76
N ASP A 113 3.27 -24.41 -22.06
CA ASP A 113 4.51 -24.93 -22.68
C ASP A 113 5.47 -25.51 -21.66
N LEU A 114 5.17 -25.38 -20.36
CA LEU A 114 6.02 -25.93 -19.31
C LEU A 114 6.05 -27.47 -19.38
N PRO A 115 7.22 -28.11 -19.30
CA PRO A 115 7.30 -29.56 -19.33
C PRO A 115 6.71 -30.20 -18.07
N GLU A 116 6.19 -31.40 -18.19
CA GLU A 116 5.75 -32.20 -17.04
C GLU A 116 6.93 -32.42 -16.08
N GLY A 117 6.70 -32.16 -14.78
CA GLY A 117 7.73 -32.27 -13.75
C GLY A 117 8.68 -31.09 -13.67
N VAL A 118 8.40 -29.96 -14.33
CA VAL A 118 9.17 -28.72 -14.21
C VAL A 118 9.36 -28.34 -12.74
N ARG A 119 10.60 -27.98 -12.36
CA ARG A 119 10.95 -27.59 -10.99
C ARG A 119 10.78 -26.09 -10.82
N ILE A 120 9.93 -25.69 -9.88
CA ILE A 120 9.60 -24.27 -9.62
C ILE A 120 9.89 -23.96 -8.15
N SER A 121 10.78 -23.01 -7.87
CA SER A 121 11.07 -22.53 -6.52
C SER A 121 10.28 -21.27 -6.19
N THR A 122 9.70 -21.20 -4.96
CA THR A 122 8.84 -20.08 -4.58
C THR A 122 8.68 -19.93 -3.07
N GLU A 123 8.42 -18.71 -2.59
CA GLU A 123 7.92 -18.44 -1.24
C GLU A 123 6.39 -18.68 -1.12
N PHE A 124 5.68 -18.89 -2.25
CA PHE A 124 4.23 -19.04 -2.35
C PHE A 124 3.82 -20.42 -2.91
N PRO A 125 4.14 -21.53 -2.20
CA PRO A 125 3.92 -22.87 -2.74
C PRO A 125 2.45 -23.21 -2.97
N SER A 126 1.52 -22.77 -2.11
CA SER A 126 0.10 -23.09 -2.26
C SER A 126 -0.53 -22.30 -3.41
N LEU A 127 -0.27 -21.00 -3.48
CA LEU A 127 -0.71 -20.14 -4.58
C LEU A 127 -0.17 -20.66 -5.92
N THR A 128 1.10 -21.05 -5.96
CA THR A 128 1.75 -21.58 -7.16
C THR A 128 1.11 -22.88 -7.63
N ARG A 129 0.84 -23.83 -6.71
CA ARG A 129 0.15 -25.10 -7.07
C ARG A 129 -1.22 -24.84 -7.64
N ARG A 130 -2.06 -24.02 -6.98
CA ARG A 130 -3.40 -23.71 -7.48
C ARG A 130 -3.36 -23.08 -8.88
N PHE A 131 -2.41 -22.17 -9.11
CA PHE A 131 -2.23 -21.56 -10.41
C PHE A 131 -1.87 -22.59 -11.50
N LEU A 132 -0.91 -23.47 -11.23
CA LEU A 132 -0.47 -24.50 -12.18
C LEU A 132 -1.56 -25.55 -12.43
N ASP A 133 -2.28 -25.96 -11.37
CA ASP A 133 -3.40 -26.91 -11.48
C ASP A 133 -4.53 -26.35 -12.37
N ALA A 134 -4.82 -25.03 -12.25
CA ALA A 134 -5.80 -24.37 -13.10
C ALA A 134 -5.37 -24.33 -14.59
N HIS A 135 -4.08 -24.44 -14.88
CA HIS A 135 -3.51 -24.52 -16.23
C HIS A 135 -3.21 -25.96 -16.66
N GLY A 136 -3.53 -26.95 -15.85
CA GLY A 136 -3.28 -28.36 -16.15
C GLY A 136 -1.79 -28.77 -16.16
N VAL A 137 -0.92 -27.97 -15.51
CA VAL A 137 0.54 -28.20 -15.48
C VAL A 137 0.93 -28.95 -14.22
N LYS A 138 1.59 -30.10 -14.37
CA LYS A 138 2.15 -30.87 -13.28
C LYS A 138 3.60 -30.47 -13.04
N ALA A 139 3.87 -29.76 -11.94
CA ALA A 139 5.20 -29.27 -11.59
C ALA A 139 5.63 -29.75 -10.21
N MET A 140 6.95 -29.76 -10.00
CA MET A 140 7.55 -29.92 -8.68
C MET A 140 7.75 -28.55 -8.03
N VAL A 141 6.82 -28.16 -7.15
CA VAL A 141 6.89 -26.88 -6.42
C VAL A 141 7.74 -27.04 -5.17
N ILE A 142 8.84 -26.29 -5.10
CA ILE A 142 9.87 -26.36 -4.06
C ILE A 142 9.83 -25.06 -3.25
N PRO A 143 9.63 -25.11 -1.91
CA PRO A 143 9.67 -23.93 -1.07
C PRO A 143 11.02 -23.21 -1.14
N SER A 144 10.97 -21.87 -1.18
CA SER A 144 12.13 -20.99 -1.14
C SER A 144 12.13 -20.16 0.16
N TYR A 145 13.31 -19.90 0.69
CA TYR A 145 13.50 -19.08 1.88
C TYR A 145 14.37 -17.84 1.57
N GLY A 146 14.33 -17.38 0.33
CA GLY A 146 15.08 -16.24 -0.18
C GLY A 146 16.05 -16.59 -1.30
N ALA A 147 16.64 -15.56 -1.92
CA ALA A 147 17.52 -15.65 -3.09
C ALA A 147 16.94 -16.54 -4.22
N THR A 148 15.64 -16.42 -4.46
CA THR A 148 14.90 -17.32 -5.35
C THR A 148 15.41 -17.22 -6.78
N GLU A 149 15.73 -16.01 -7.25
CA GLU A 149 16.24 -15.75 -8.61
C GLU A 149 17.61 -16.41 -8.87
N ALA A 150 18.43 -16.58 -7.82
CA ALA A 150 19.76 -17.16 -7.95
C ALA A 150 19.76 -18.70 -8.14
N LYS A 151 18.60 -19.34 -8.04
CA LYS A 151 18.47 -20.81 -8.15
C LYS A 151 18.31 -21.29 -9.59
N VAL A 152 18.04 -20.39 -10.51
CA VAL A 152 17.83 -20.68 -11.93
C VAL A 152 19.12 -20.44 -12.70
N PRO A 153 19.56 -21.33 -13.62
CA PRO A 153 18.90 -22.58 -14.01
C PRO A 153 19.41 -23.83 -13.25
N ASP A 154 20.41 -23.70 -12.37
CA ASP A 154 21.18 -24.84 -11.88
C ASP A 154 20.38 -25.73 -10.91
N ILE A 155 19.53 -25.15 -10.08
CA ILE A 155 18.78 -25.86 -9.04
C ILE A 155 17.33 -26.13 -9.48
N VAL A 156 16.68 -25.13 -10.11
CA VAL A 156 15.30 -25.18 -10.60
C VAL A 156 15.19 -24.62 -12.01
N ASP A 157 14.11 -24.96 -12.68
CA ASP A 157 13.89 -24.59 -14.08
C ASP A 157 13.16 -23.25 -14.22
N ALA A 158 12.37 -22.86 -13.19
CA ALA A 158 11.62 -21.63 -13.12
C ALA A 158 11.41 -21.20 -11.66
N ILE A 159 10.90 -19.99 -11.47
CA ILE A 159 10.57 -19.47 -10.14
C ILE A 159 9.20 -18.77 -10.16
N VAL A 160 8.55 -18.75 -8.99
CA VAL A 160 7.49 -17.80 -8.72
C VAL A 160 7.95 -16.87 -7.61
N ASP A 161 7.94 -15.56 -7.90
CA ASP A 161 8.49 -14.55 -6.99
C ASP A 161 7.73 -13.22 -7.10
N LEU A 162 7.93 -12.37 -6.09
CA LEU A 162 7.38 -11.02 -6.06
C LEU A 162 8.21 -10.07 -6.92
N THR A 163 7.55 -9.27 -7.71
CA THR A 163 8.21 -8.18 -8.45
C THR A 163 7.32 -6.96 -8.60
N GLU A 164 7.93 -5.80 -8.59
CA GLU A 164 7.28 -4.54 -8.92
C GLU A 164 7.56 -4.16 -10.38
N THR A 165 8.82 -4.05 -10.75
CA THR A 165 9.27 -3.60 -12.08
C THR A 165 9.88 -4.72 -12.94
N GLY A 166 10.12 -5.87 -12.38
CA GLY A 166 10.85 -6.97 -13.02
C GLY A 166 12.36 -6.76 -13.17
N SER A 167 12.91 -5.69 -12.55
CA SER A 167 14.33 -5.36 -12.74
C SER A 167 15.28 -6.37 -12.13
N SER A 168 14.95 -6.95 -10.97
CA SER A 168 15.76 -8.02 -10.34
C SER A 168 15.75 -9.27 -11.20
N LEU A 169 14.61 -9.67 -11.71
CA LEU A 169 14.47 -10.83 -12.59
C LEU A 169 15.34 -10.67 -13.84
N ARG A 170 15.22 -9.53 -14.55
CA ARG A 170 16.04 -9.27 -15.75
C ARG A 170 17.53 -9.27 -15.49
N LYS A 171 17.99 -8.73 -14.34
CA LYS A 171 19.42 -8.77 -13.95
C LYS A 171 19.94 -10.18 -13.73
N ASN A 172 19.05 -11.11 -13.41
CA ASN A 172 19.39 -12.53 -13.23
C ASN A 172 19.07 -13.38 -14.48
N GLY A 173 18.89 -12.74 -15.66
CA GLY A 173 18.63 -13.45 -16.92
C GLY A 173 17.27 -14.16 -16.96
N LEU A 174 16.27 -13.60 -16.24
CA LEU A 174 14.92 -14.13 -16.16
C LEU A 174 13.92 -13.18 -16.82
N ARG A 175 12.95 -13.75 -17.52
CA ARG A 175 11.78 -13.05 -18.04
C ARG A 175 10.50 -13.54 -17.38
N ILE A 176 9.53 -12.64 -17.24
CA ILE A 176 8.20 -12.97 -16.76
C ILE A 176 7.48 -13.76 -17.86
N LEU A 177 6.98 -14.94 -17.51
CA LEU A 177 6.14 -15.77 -18.36
C LEU A 177 4.66 -15.45 -18.15
N ASP A 178 4.25 -15.34 -16.87
CA ASP A 178 2.86 -15.00 -16.50
C ASP A 178 2.78 -14.33 -15.12
N THR A 179 1.62 -13.77 -14.80
CA THR A 179 1.32 -13.14 -13.51
C THR A 179 0.23 -13.94 -12.79
N LEU A 180 0.59 -14.48 -11.62
CA LEU A 180 -0.33 -15.25 -10.78
C LEU A 180 -1.32 -14.37 -10.04
N LEU A 181 -0.81 -13.25 -9.52
CA LEU A 181 -1.56 -12.36 -8.64
C LEU A 181 -0.99 -10.94 -8.68
N THR A 182 -1.87 -9.95 -8.68
CA THR A 182 -1.52 -8.56 -8.35
C THR A 182 -1.78 -8.35 -6.86
N SER A 183 -0.72 -8.01 -6.10
CA SER A 183 -0.77 -7.87 -4.65
C SER A 183 -0.66 -6.42 -4.22
N TYR A 184 -1.46 -6.08 -3.22
CA TYR A 184 -1.43 -4.82 -2.49
C TYR A 184 -1.31 -5.14 -1.00
N THR A 185 -0.85 -4.16 -0.22
CA THR A 185 -0.99 -4.24 1.25
C THR A 185 -2.44 -4.02 1.62
N GLU A 186 -2.99 -4.85 2.49
CA GLU A 186 -4.37 -4.79 2.95
C GLU A 186 -4.47 -4.66 4.46
N LEU A 187 -5.48 -3.94 4.91
CA LEU A 187 -5.97 -4.00 6.29
C LEU A 187 -7.01 -5.11 6.36
N ILE A 188 -6.78 -6.09 7.22
CA ILE A 188 -7.63 -7.28 7.34
C ILE A 188 -8.07 -7.51 8.78
N ALA A 189 -9.25 -8.06 8.96
CA ALA A 189 -9.85 -8.36 10.26
C ALA A 189 -10.18 -9.85 10.41
N ALA A 190 -10.15 -10.32 11.64
CA ALA A 190 -10.72 -11.61 12.00
C ALA A 190 -12.25 -11.56 11.82
N ALA A 191 -12.82 -12.54 11.10
CA ALA A 191 -14.26 -12.57 10.81
C ALA A 191 -15.15 -12.51 12.08
N PRO A 192 -14.84 -13.23 13.18
CA PRO A 192 -15.61 -13.12 14.43
C PRO A 192 -15.51 -11.74 15.08
N ALA A 193 -14.33 -11.08 15.01
CA ALA A 193 -14.13 -9.75 15.57
C ALA A 193 -14.87 -8.70 14.74
N PHE A 194 -14.91 -8.86 13.42
CA PHE A 194 -15.65 -7.96 12.52
C PHE A 194 -17.17 -8.13 12.63
N ALA A 195 -17.65 -9.28 13.08
CA ALA A 195 -19.07 -9.52 13.38
C ALA A 195 -19.55 -8.80 14.65
N ASP A 196 -18.64 -8.48 15.58
CA ASP A 196 -18.92 -7.64 16.75
C ASP A 196 -19.06 -6.17 16.31
N GLU A 197 -20.21 -5.57 16.56
CA GLU A 197 -20.55 -4.23 16.09
C GLU A 197 -19.60 -3.15 16.65
N GLN A 198 -19.20 -3.25 17.92
CA GLN A 198 -18.31 -2.28 18.56
C GLN A 198 -16.88 -2.39 18.01
N LYS A 199 -16.39 -3.62 17.81
CA LYS A 199 -15.07 -3.83 17.21
C LYS A 199 -15.05 -3.42 15.75
N ARG A 200 -16.10 -3.74 14.99
CA ARG A 200 -16.23 -3.33 13.58
C ARG A 200 -16.17 -1.81 13.44
N ALA A 201 -16.97 -1.07 14.21
CA ALA A 201 -16.95 0.40 14.19
C ALA A 201 -15.55 0.95 14.49
N ALA A 202 -14.87 0.40 15.49
CA ALA A 202 -13.49 0.79 15.81
C ALA A 202 -12.49 0.47 14.69
N MET A 203 -12.66 -0.65 13.98
CA MET A 203 -11.83 -1.03 12.83
C MET A 203 -12.07 -0.10 11.63
N GLU A 204 -13.33 0.23 11.35
CA GLU A 204 -13.72 1.14 10.27
C GLU A 204 -13.18 2.55 10.51
N ASP A 205 -13.23 3.06 11.75
CA ASP A 205 -12.62 4.33 12.15
C ASP A 205 -11.10 4.34 11.94
N ILE A 206 -10.41 3.27 12.36
CA ILE A 206 -8.95 3.15 12.15
C ILE A 206 -8.64 3.11 10.65
N ALA A 207 -9.42 2.35 9.87
CA ALA A 207 -9.28 2.28 8.42
C ALA A 207 -9.47 3.66 7.76
N LEU A 208 -10.46 4.44 8.23
CA LEU A 208 -10.73 5.79 7.77
C LEU A 208 -9.53 6.72 8.01
N LEU A 209 -8.95 6.69 9.22
CA LEU A 209 -7.78 7.51 9.57
C LEU A 209 -6.55 7.15 8.73
N LEU A 210 -6.27 5.85 8.55
CA LEU A 210 -5.17 5.38 7.73
C LEU A 210 -5.33 5.77 6.26
N ARG A 211 -6.53 5.61 5.71
CA ARG A 211 -6.83 6.05 4.33
C ARG A 211 -6.73 7.56 4.18
N GLY A 212 -7.24 8.33 5.15
CA GLY A 212 -7.11 9.79 5.15
C GLY A 212 -5.66 10.25 5.13
N ALA A 213 -4.77 9.57 5.87
CA ALA A 213 -3.34 9.86 5.85
C ALA A 213 -2.70 9.47 4.51
N ILE A 214 -3.13 8.37 3.87
CA ILE A 214 -2.66 7.98 2.53
C ILE A 214 -3.14 9.00 1.49
N GLN A 215 -4.40 9.42 1.54
CA GLN A 215 -4.98 10.40 0.61
C GLN A 215 -4.28 11.77 0.69
N ALA A 216 -3.85 12.17 1.89
CA ALA A 216 -3.11 13.41 2.08
C ALA A 216 -1.68 13.36 1.49
N ARG A 217 -1.12 12.15 1.30
CA ARG A 217 0.22 12.02 0.70
C ARG A 217 0.23 12.59 -0.72
N GLY A 218 1.19 13.45 -0.98
CA GLY A 218 1.30 14.11 -2.29
C GLY A 218 0.33 15.25 -2.52
N HIS A 219 -0.40 15.72 -1.50
CA HIS A 219 -1.25 16.90 -1.55
C HIS A 219 -0.80 17.95 -0.53
N VAL A 220 -1.13 19.21 -0.81
CA VAL A 220 -0.94 20.36 0.08
C VAL A 220 -2.15 21.28 0.00
N LEU A 221 -2.42 22.02 1.06
CA LEU A 221 -3.38 23.11 1.05
C LEU A 221 -2.66 24.39 0.58
N LEU A 222 -3.11 24.97 -0.53
CA LEU A 222 -2.73 26.30 -0.93
C LEU A 222 -3.75 27.31 -0.39
N LYS A 223 -3.26 28.35 0.26
CA LYS A 223 -4.02 29.51 0.67
C LYS A 223 -3.39 30.73 0.05
N LEU A 224 -4.17 31.56 -0.61
CA LEU A 224 -3.68 32.76 -1.31
C LEU A 224 -4.72 33.85 -1.30
N ASN A 225 -4.25 35.11 -1.40
CA ASN A 225 -5.09 36.28 -1.54
C ASN A 225 -5.10 36.72 -3.01
N VAL A 226 -6.30 36.97 -3.54
CA VAL A 226 -6.52 37.23 -4.97
C VAL A 226 -7.34 38.51 -5.13
N PRO A 227 -6.88 39.50 -5.95
CA PRO A 227 -7.73 40.65 -6.31
C PRO A 227 -9.02 40.21 -6.97
N ALA A 228 -10.13 40.87 -6.66
CA ALA A 228 -11.46 40.47 -7.13
C ALA A 228 -11.56 40.44 -8.67
N ASP A 229 -10.87 41.35 -9.37
CA ASP A 229 -10.80 41.41 -10.83
C ASP A 229 -9.94 40.30 -11.47
N ARG A 230 -9.16 39.56 -10.67
CA ARG A 230 -8.29 38.46 -11.11
C ARG A 230 -8.82 37.08 -10.65
N LEU A 231 -9.90 37.04 -9.90
CA LEU A 231 -10.37 35.83 -9.23
C LEU A 231 -10.63 34.69 -10.22
N ALA A 232 -11.40 34.95 -11.28
CA ALA A 232 -11.72 33.92 -12.28
C ALA A 232 -10.45 33.35 -12.96
N ALA A 233 -9.58 34.23 -13.44
CA ALA A 233 -8.37 33.82 -14.12
C ALA A 233 -7.41 33.00 -13.22
N ILE A 234 -7.33 33.32 -11.92
CA ILE A 234 -6.48 32.61 -10.98
C ILE A 234 -7.12 31.29 -10.54
N THR A 235 -8.43 31.24 -10.34
CA THR A 235 -9.10 29.98 -10.01
C THR A 235 -9.04 28.97 -11.14
N ASP A 236 -9.09 29.40 -12.41
CA ASP A 236 -8.93 28.53 -13.57
C ASP A 236 -7.51 27.89 -13.68
N MET A 237 -6.51 28.49 -13.02
CA MET A 237 -5.15 27.93 -12.97
C MET A 237 -4.97 26.85 -11.89
N LEU A 238 -5.92 26.72 -10.94
CA LEU A 238 -5.76 25.85 -9.79
C LEU A 238 -6.21 24.40 -10.12
N PRO A 239 -5.33 23.40 -10.00
CA PRO A 239 -5.70 22.01 -10.13
C PRO A 239 -6.38 21.53 -8.83
N ALA A 240 -7.61 21.98 -8.59
CA ALA A 240 -8.36 21.72 -7.37
C ALA A 240 -8.84 20.26 -7.29
N LEU A 241 -8.81 19.65 -6.09
CA LEU A 241 -9.43 18.35 -5.81
C LEU A 241 -10.96 18.44 -5.98
N SER A 242 -11.51 19.54 -5.54
CA SER A 242 -12.90 19.99 -5.71
C SER A 242 -12.89 21.51 -5.95
N SER A 243 -14.03 22.17 -5.92
CA SER A 243 -14.09 23.63 -6.06
C SER A 243 -13.29 24.32 -4.95
N PRO A 244 -12.52 25.38 -5.26
CA PRO A 244 -11.85 26.18 -4.25
C PRO A 244 -12.84 26.84 -3.27
N THR A 245 -12.45 26.95 -2.01
CA THR A 245 -13.18 27.80 -1.05
C THR A 245 -12.77 29.26 -1.26
N ILE A 246 -13.74 30.12 -1.46
CA ILE A 246 -13.53 31.57 -1.71
C ILE A 246 -14.23 32.38 -0.64
N THR A 247 -13.47 33.27 0.03
CA THR A 247 -13.99 34.17 1.07
C THR A 247 -13.54 35.60 0.78
N THR A 248 -14.47 36.53 0.76
CA THR A 248 -14.14 37.97 0.58
C THR A 248 -13.44 38.50 1.83
N LEU A 249 -12.31 39.17 1.64
CA LEU A 249 -11.57 39.79 2.73
C LEU A 249 -12.22 41.12 3.16
N ALA A 250 -12.12 41.44 4.45
CA ALA A 250 -12.71 42.64 5.03
C ALA A 250 -12.19 43.97 4.44
N ARG A 251 -11.03 43.95 3.80
CA ARG A 251 -10.38 45.15 3.22
C ARG A 251 -9.73 44.84 1.88
N GLY A 252 -9.61 45.87 1.01
CA GLY A 252 -8.74 45.85 -0.17
C GLY A 252 -9.29 45.17 -1.41
N ASN A 253 -10.62 44.96 -1.53
CA ASN A 253 -11.23 44.30 -2.69
C ASN A 253 -10.50 43.01 -3.11
N MET A 254 -10.24 42.16 -2.12
CA MET A 254 -9.49 40.92 -2.23
C MET A 254 -10.34 39.73 -1.78
N ASN A 255 -10.04 38.56 -2.31
CA ASN A 255 -10.62 37.30 -1.88
C ASN A 255 -9.50 36.39 -1.36
N ALA A 256 -9.75 35.69 -0.25
CA ALA A 256 -8.95 34.54 0.15
C ALA A 256 -9.45 33.32 -0.63
N VAL A 257 -8.54 32.57 -1.21
CA VAL A 257 -8.81 31.34 -1.93
C VAL A 257 -8.04 30.21 -1.23
N GLU A 258 -8.75 29.14 -0.90
CA GLU A 258 -8.17 27.94 -0.29
C GLU A 258 -8.53 26.72 -1.13
N THR A 259 -7.53 25.89 -1.43
CA THR A 259 -7.73 24.68 -2.24
C THR A 259 -6.67 23.64 -1.97
N VAL A 260 -7.05 22.38 -2.05
CA VAL A 260 -6.12 21.24 -2.01
C VAL A 260 -5.59 20.98 -3.41
N VAL A 261 -4.29 20.92 -3.55
CA VAL A 261 -3.62 20.70 -4.84
C VAL A 261 -2.57 19.58 -4.72
N PRO A 262 -2.26 18.87 -5.83
CA PRO A 262 -1.12 17.96 -5.86
C PRO A 262 0.18 18.69 -5.56
N LYS A 263 0.99 18.17 -4.62
CA LYS A 263 2.31 18.72 -4.30
C LYS A 263 3.24 18.69 -5.51
N ARG A 264 3.06 17.69 -6.38
CA ARG A 264 3.77 17.64 -7.66
C ARG A 264 3.32 18.80 -8.54
N GLY A 265 4.25 19.68 -8.86
CA GLY A 265 3.98 20.87 -9.69
C GLY A 265 3.73 22.17 -8.90
N VAL A 266 3.61 22.14 -7.57
CA VAL A 266 3.42 23.35 -6.75
C VAL A 266 4.55 24.36 -6.95
N ASN A 267 5.79 23.90 -7.10
CA ASN A 267 6.95 24.76 -7.35
C ASN A 267 6.88 25.53 -8.68
N THR A 268 6.11 25.06 -9.66
CA THR A 268 5.84 25.79 -10.91
C THR A 268 4.55 26.60 -10.82
N LEU A 269 3.57 26.13 -10.06
CA LEU A 269 2.28 26.77 -9.87
C LEU A 269 2.39 28.07 -9.06
N ILE A 270 3.13 28.08 -7.94
CA ILE A 270 3.29 29.28 -7.09
C ILE A 270 3.84 30.49 -7.86
N PRO A 271 4.95 30.39 -8.63
CA PRO A 271 5.43 31.49 -9.45
C PRO A 271 4.43 31.99 -10.49
N ALA A 272 3.67 31.06 -11.12
CA ALA A 272 2.64 31.42 -12.10
C ALA A 272 1.47 32.18 -11.45
N LEU A 273 0.99 31.72 -10.30
CA LEU A 273 -0.05 32.40 -9.52
C LEU A 273 0.39 33.81 -9.09
N LYS A 274 1.67 33.98 -8.67
CA LYS A 274 2.23 35.26 -8.30
C LYS A 274 2.30 36.21 -9.51
N ALA A 275 2.70 35.69 -10.66
CA ALA A 275 2.74 36.46 -11.91
C ALA A 275 1.34 36.90 -12.36
N ALA A 276 0.31 36.08 -12.11
CA ALA A 276 -1.10 36.38 -12.37
C ALA A 276 -1.70 37.41 -11.40
N GLY A 277 -0.97 37.78 -10.33
CA GLY A 277 -1.39 38.79 -9.36
C GLY A 277 -1.84 38.28 -8.00
N ALA A 278 -1.72 36.98 -7.75
CA ALA A 278 -1.95 36.39 -6.40
C ALA A 278 -0.91 36.90 -5.39
N ARG A 279 -1.32 37.06 -4.13
CA ARG A 279 -0.50 37.54 -3.02
C ARG A 279 -0.60 36.60 -1.84
N ASP A 280 0.35 36.73 -0.91
CA ASP A 280 0.33 35.99 0.37
C ASP A 280 0.07 34.48 0.19
N ILE A 281 0.81 33.86 -0.75
CA ILE A 281 0.64 32.48 -1.12
C ILE A 281 1.31 31.61 -0.06
N LEU A 282 0.52 30.74 0.60
CA LEU A 282 0.97 29.81 1.62
C LEU A 282 0.78 28.37 1.12
N GLU A 283 1.82 27.56 1.25
CA GLU A 283 1.74 26.10 1.12
C GLU A 283 1.72 25.48 2.51
N ILE A 284 0.66 24.73 2.82
CA ILE A 284 0.42 24.15 4.13
C ILE A 284 0.35 22.63 3.99
N PRO A 285 1.17 21.86 4.74
CA PRO A 285 1.06 20.40 4.76
C PRO A 285 -0.31 19.94 5.29
N ILE A 286 -0.82 18.86 4.72
CA ILE A 286 -2.08 18.23 5.15
C ILE A 286 -1.75 16.90 5.79
N SER A 287 -2.26 16.64 6.99
CA SER A 287 -2.08 15.36 7.69
C SER A 287 -3.04 14.30 7.19
N LYS A 288 -4.30 14.65 6.96
CA LYS A 288 -5.36 13.73 6.53
C LYS A 288 -6.34 14.43 5.58
N ILE A 289 -6.82 13.70 4.58
CA ILE A 289 -7.97 14.08 3.74
C ILE A 289 -9.00 12.96 3.91
N VAL A 290 -10.19 13.29 4.35
CA VAL A 290 -11.32 12.36 4.51
C VAL A 290 -12.43 12.85 3.61
N GLU A 291 -12.82 12.06 2.61
CA GLU A 291 -13.90 12.30 1.67
C GLU A 291 -15.18 11.59 2.09
#